data_84df9ab202a22e1e7b5c17f241cdc761
#
_entry.id   84df9ab202a22e1e7b5c17f241cdc761
#
_cell.length_a   1.000
_cell.length_b   1.000
_cell.length_c   1.000
_cell.angle_alpha   90.00
_cell.angle_beta   90.00
_cell.angle_gamma   90.00
#
_symmetry.space_group_name_H-M   'P 1'
#
loop_
_entity.id
_entity.type
_entity.pdbx_description
1 polymer ?
#
loop_
_entity_poly.entity_id
_entity_poly.type
_entity_poly.pdbx_seq_one_letter_code
_entity_poly.pdbx_strand_id
1 'polypeptide(L)'
;MLSRRSRLMTLAPVVTVLLGVTLFAAHLHASDWPQFRGPNCSGHCPDAEHLPDKIGPTTNVIWKTELPPGHSSPVVVGDRIYLTAVREKALLTLALDRKDGRILWERKTPPSSLETIHAIGSHAQSSPVADNERVICFFGSCGLFCYDRDGKLLWQHRMGPFKNDFGAGSSPILAGDCVLLCQDHDQDSFLMALDKRSGEVLWKTDRSDFLRGYCTPVVWDVAGNRQVVVAGTLRVAGYDLETGKEVWTVRGIARTICMTPVIGNDGLLYVAGWSAGGDPGAPIAVEPFDTVIKRLDKNGNSKLETAELTTGPIAERFTQVDLDKDGSISQTEYERFQGLFRDGRNVVLAIRGGGKGDISTSHVVWKNTRHVPFCASPLYLAGLIYTVKDGGFLSSLDAVSGELVQRDRVAGSGNYYSSPVAGDGKIYLVDQRGRLTVVRAGRTWSVLSSSDFAEDVYATPALAEGHIYVRTSGHLYCFGAPEKKGR
;
A
#
# COMPACT_ATOMS: atom_id res chain seq x y z
N MET A 1 65.17 20.46 67.56
CA MET A 1 65.42 21.11 66.23
C MET A 1 65.03 20.09 65.16
N LEU A 2 63.80 20.14 64.65
CA LEU A 2 63.33 19.22 63.66
C LEU A 2 62.81 20.02 62.45
N SER A 3 63.48 19.85 61.35
CA SER A 3 63.21 20.51 60.08
C SER A 3 62.02 19.75 59.33
N ARG A 4 60.98 20.45 59.03
CA ARG A 4 59.91 19.97 58.17
C ARG A 4 60.30 20.18 56.71
N ARG A 5 60.38 19.11 55.91
CA ARG A 5 60.47 19.19 54.46
C ARG A 5 59.03 19.09 53.89
N SER A 6 58.55 20.16 53.27
CA SER A 6 57.33 20.18 52.45
C SER A 6 57.59 19.55 51.07
N ARG A 7 56.75 18.56 50.73
CA ARG A 7 56.69 18.03 49.37
C ARG A 7 55.62 18.79 48.55
N LEU A 8 56.06 19.47 47.53
CA LEU A 8 55.13 19.96 46.47
C LEU A 8 54.65 18.80 45.64
N MET A 9 53.35 18.60 45.57
CA MET A 9 52.65 17.74 44.59
C MET A 9 52.36 18.58 43.36
N THR A 10 52.95 18.24 42.24
CA THR A 10 52.59 18.77 40.91
C THR A 10 51.35 18.04 40.38
N LEU A 11 50.27 18.77 40.24
CA LEU A 11 49.06 18.28 39.49
C LEU A 11 49.30 18.45 37.99
N ALA A 12 49.25 17.36 37.25
CA ALA A 12 49.17 17.37 35.79
C ALA A 12 47.72 17.59 35.34
N PRO A 13 47.46 18.42 34.32
CA PRO A 13 46.08 18.60 33.83
C PRO A 13 45.68 17.41 32.95
N VAL A 14 44.54 16.77 33.32
CA VAL A 14 43.85 15.79 32.48
C VAL A 14 43.05 16.56 31.42
N VAL A 15 43.50 16.50 30.18
CA VAL A 15 42.75 17.00 29.02
C VAL A 15 41.74 15.92 28.61
N THR A 16 40.50 16.13 28.95
CA THR A 16 39.38 15.30 28.47
C THR A 16 38.99 15.73 27.06
N VAL A 17 39.38 14.95 26.07
CA VAL A 17 38.92 15.11 24.67
C VAL A 17 37.53 14.53 24.57
N LEU A 18 36.51 15.39 24.56
CA LEU A 18 35.13 15.01 24.17
C LEU A 18 35.07 14.83 22.65
N LEU A 19 35.12 13.58 22.20
CA LEU A 19 34.72 13.23 20.82
C LEU A 19 33.21 13.41 20.70
N GLY A 20 32.80 14.55 20.13
CA GLY A 20 31.43 14.76 19.70
C GLY A 20 31.11 13.87 18.50
N VAL A 21 30.44 12.76 18.74
CA VAL A 21 29.79 11.98 17.68
C VAL A 21 28.54 12.76 17.25
N THR A 22 28.68 13.57 16.19
CA THR A 22 27.51 14.14 15.51
C THR A 22 26.79 13.01 14.76
N LEU A 23 25.77 12.44 15.39
CA LEU A 23 24.74 11.66 14.72
C LEU A 23 24.02 12.61 13.73
N PHE A 24 24.39 12.54 12.47
CA PHE A 24 23.55 13.04 11.39
C PHE A 24 22.30 12.13 11.32
N ALA A 25 21.30 12.39 12.16
CA ALA A 25 19.97 11.91 11.90
C ALA A 25 19.54 12.56 10.58
N ALA A 26 19.38 11.77 9.52
CA ALA A 26 18.72 12.23 8.31
C ALA A 26 17.30 12.65 8.73
N HIS A 27 17.10 13.95 8.92
CA HIS A 27 15.79 14.52 9.15
C HIS A 27 15.03 14.34 7.83
N LEU A 28 14.14 13.32 7.78
CA LEU A 28 12.99 13.40 6.92
C LEU A 28 12.29 14.70 7.35
N HIS A 29 12.22 15.67 6.46
CA HIS A 29 11.43 16.86 6.73
C HIS A 29 10.03 16.37 7.04
N ALA A 30 9.40 16.88 8.10
CA ALA A 30 8.07 16.48 8.58
C ALA A 30 6.95 16.58 7.53
N SER A 31 7.27 17.02 6.33
CA SER A 31 6.39 17.32 5.20
C SER A 31 6.56 16.43 3.97
N ASP A 32 7.44 15.41 4.00
CA ASP A 32 7.62 14.51 2.87
C ASP A 32 6.51 13.45 2.78
N TRP A 33 6.21 13.01 1.55
CA TRP A 33 5.30 11.92 1.24
C TRP A 33 6.05 10.81 0.50
N PRO A 34 6.92 10.04 1.21
CA PRO A 34 8.03 9.30 0.59
C PRO A 34 7.63 7.99 -0.08
N GLN A 35 6.40 7.56 0.03
CA GLN A 35 5.90 6.27 -0.47
C GLN A 35 4.38 6.30 -0.65
N PHE A 36 3.81 5.20 -1.12
CA PHE A 36 2.36 5.03 -1.22
C PHE A 36 1.66 5.40 0.08
N ARG A 37 0.70 6.33 0.01
CA ARG A 37 -0.03 6.88 1.16
C ARG A 37 0.84 7.55 2.24
N GLY A 38 2.02 8.06 1.86
CA GLY A 38 2.90 8.84 2.74
C GLY A 38 3.59 8.03 3.85
N PRO A 39 3.96 8.67 4.97
CA PRO A 39 4.69 8.02 6.05
C PRO A 39 3.98 6.77 6.54
N ASN A 40 4.68 5.63 6.49
CA ASN A 40 4.20 4.30 6.86
C ASN A 40 2.80 3.96 6.29
N CYS A 41 2.51 4.41 5.09
CA CYS A 41 1.23 4.20 4.37
C CYS A 41 -0.01 4.69 5.15
N SER A 42 0.14 5.64 6.07
CA SER A 42 -0.93 6.10 6.96
C SER A 42 -2.08 6.82 6.25
N GLY A 43 -1.81 7.43 5.09
CA GLY A 43 -2.76 8.32 4.42
C GLY A 43 -2.93 9.67 5.13
N HIS A 44 -2.15 9.94 6.16
CA HIS A 44 -2.28 11.13 7.00
C HIS A 44 -0.98 11.95 7.02
N CYS A 45 -1.13 13.26 6.81
CA CYS A 45 -0.07 14.25 6.96
C CYS A 45 -0.39 15.11 8.19
N PRO A 46 0.14 14.77 9.39
CA PRO A 46 -0.23 15.44 10.63
C PRO A 46 0.19 16.91 10.67
N ASP A 47 1.30 17.26 10.01
CA ASP A 47 1.87 18.59 9.98
C ASP A 47 1.36 19.44 8.80
N ALA A 48 0.37 18.94 8.06
CA ALA A 48 -0.21 19.71 6.96
C ALA A 48 -1.06 20.85 7.51
N GLU A 49 -0.77 22.05 7.04
CA GLU A 49 -1.51 23.27 7.35
C GLU A 49 -1.95 23.97 6.08
N HIS A 50 -3.02 24.73 6.16
CA HIS A 50 -3.52 25.58 5.05
C HIS A 50 -3.87 24.80 3.76
N LEU A 51 -4.28 23.54 3.88
CA LEU A 51 -4.76 22.79 2.74
C LEU A 51 -6.09 23.41 2.21
N PRO A 52 -6.29 23.49 0.87
CA PRO A 52 -7.48 24.12 0.29
C PRO A 52 -8.78 23.33 0.55
N ASP A 53 -9.86 24.05 0.90
CA ASP A 53 -11.21 23.49 1.03
C ASP A 53 -11.85 23.18 -0.33
N LYS A 54 -11.34 23.79 -1.40
CA LYS A 54 -11.85 23.61 -2.77
C LYS A 54 -10.67 23.36 -3.71
N ILE A 55 -10.72 22.27 -4.45
CA ILE A 55 -9.76 21.96 -5.51
C ILE A 55 -10.50 21.42 -6.71
N GLY A 56 -10.00 21.71 -7.90
CA GLY A 56 -10.60 21.24 -9.16
C GLY A 56 -9.76 21.67 -10.34
N PRO A 57 -10.11 21.27 -11.57
CA PRO A 57 -9.28 21.44 -12.77
C PRO A 57 -8.82 22.88 -13.01
N THR A 58 -9.58 23.87 -12.50
CA THR A 58 -9.30 25.32 -12.63
C THR A 58 -9.32 26.05 -11.29
N THR A 59 -9.46 25.33 -10.17
CA THR A 59 -9.63 25.95 -8.83
C THR A 59 -8.42 25.60 -7.96
N ASN A 60 -7.74 26.64 -7.47
CA ASN A 60 -6.57 26.54 -6.60
C ASN A 60 -5.40 25.71 -7.20
N VAL A 61 -5.33 25.64 -8.54
CA VAL A 61 -4.23 25.02 -9.27
C VAL A 61 -3.02 25.94 -9.22
N ILE A 62 -1.91 25.44 -8.69
CA ILE A 62 -0.60 26.12 -8.74
C ILE A 62 0.04 25.81 -10.10
N TRP A 63 0.09 24.53 -10.46
CA TRP A 63 0.55 24.06 -11.75
C TRP A 63 -0.13 22.75 -12.16
N LYS A 64 -0.09 22.46 -13.46
CA LYS A 64 -0.60 21.25 -14.10
C LYS A 64 0.41 20.77 -15.12
N THR A 65 0.75 19.49 -15.10
CA THR A 65 1.71 18.89 -16.04
C THR A 65 1.08 17.68 -16.73
N GLU A 66 1.18 17.62 -18.04
CA GLU A 66 0.78 16.45 -18.82
C GLU A 66 1.72 15.28 -18.55
N LEU A 67 1.16 14.09 -18.34
CA LEU A 67 1.90 12.87 -18.03
C LEU A 67 1.48 11.70 -18.92
N PRO A 68 2.40 10.77 -19.22
CA PRO A 68 2.04 9.48 -19.77
C PRO A 68 1.13 8.70 -18.83
N PRO A 69 0.26 7.79 -19.35
CA PRO A 69 -0.62 6.96 -18.54
C PRO A 69 0.10 6.16 -17.47
N GLY A 70 -0.58 5.92 -16.35
CA GLY A 70 -0.11 5.12 -15.23
C GLY A 70 -0.94 5.38 -13.99
N HIS A 71 -0.96 4.43 -13.04
CA HIS A 71 -1.80 4.48 -11.84
C HIS A 71 -1.02 4.73 -10.54
N SER A 72 0.32 4.86 -10.61
CA SER A 72 1.12 5.12 -9.41
C SER A 72 0.72 6.42 -8.75
N SER A 73 0.68 6.42 -7.43
CA SER A 73 0.48 7.63 -6.63
C SER A 73 1.73 8.50 -6.63
N PRO A 74 1.60 9.83 -6.54
CA PRO A 74 2.74 10.71 -6.42
C PRO A 74 3.51 10.45 -5.12
N VAL A 75 4.83 10.46 -5.21
CA VAL A 75 5.77 10.41 -4.10
C VAL A 75 6.55 11.71 -4.07
N VAL A 76 6.55 12.39 -2.93
CA VAL A 76 7.13 13.73 -2.78
C VAL A 76 8.23 13.68 -1.72
N VAL A 77 9.47 14.00 -2.12
CA VAL A 77 10.61 14.05 -1.21
C VAL A 77 11.46 15.29 -1.54
N GLY A 78 11.57 16.19 -0.58
CA GLY A 78 12.25 17.47 -0.77
C GLY A 78 11.66 18.28 -1.94
N ASP A 79 12.50 18.59 -2.92
CA ASP A 79 12.11 19.36 -4.12
C ASP A 79 11.68 18.49 -5.32
N ARG A 80 11.47 17.17 -5.13
CA ARG A 80 11.17 16.22 -6.20
C ARG A 80 9.83 15.53 -6.01
N ILE A 81 9.19 15.22 -7.16
CA ILE A 81 8.04 14.32 -7.23
C ILE A 81 8.40 13.16 -8.14
N TYR A 82 8.15 11.94 -7.67
CA TYR A 82 8.46 10.73 -8.42
C TYR A 82 7.18 9.96 -8.77
N LEU A 83 7.14 9.43 -9.99
CA LEU A 83 6.03 8.65 -10.54
C LEU A 83 6.53 7.55 -11.46
N THR A 84 5.71 6.51 -11.66
CA THR A 84 5.88 5.55 -12.74
C THR A 84 4.81 5.77 -13.81
N ALA A 85 5.12 5.46 -15.05
CA ALA A 85 4.20 5.60 -16.18
C ALA A 85 4.47 4.55 -17.27
N VAL A 86 3.58 4.47 -18.26
CA VAL A 86 3.75 3.62 -19.44
C VAL A 86 3.59 4.47 -20.69
N ARG A 87 4.50 4.34 -21.65
CA ARG A 87 4.35 4.92 -22.99
C ARG A 87 4.57 3.81 -24.01
N GLU A 88 3.55 3.50 -24.80
CA GLU A 88 3.52 2.34 -25.68
C GLU A 88 3.68 1.05 -24.86
N LYS A 89 4.84 0.42 -24.86
CA LYS A 89 5.17 -0.73 -24.01
C LYS A 89 6.35 -0.45 -23.07
N ALA A 90 6.92 0.76 -23.12
CA ALA A 90 8.03 1.13 -22.25
C ALA A 90 7.53 1.55 -20.88
N LEU A 91 8.15 1.02 -19.84
CA LEU A 91 7.96 1.41 -18.45
C LEU A 91 8.81 2.64 -18.16
N LEU A 92 8.23 3.63 -17.53
CA LEU A 92 8.87 4.92 -17.29
C LEU A 92 8.96 5.20 -15.78
N THR A 93 10.11 5.71 -15.35
CA THR A 93 10.28 6.41 -14.08
C THR A 93 10.45 7.88 -14.39
N LEU A 94 9.68 8.73 -13.71
CA LEU A 94 9.65 10.17 -13.90
C LEU A 94 10.07 10.87 -12.60
N ALA A 95 10.85 11.93 -12.71
CA ALA A 95 11.04 12.91 -11.65
C ALA A 95 10.62 14.29 -12.15
N LEU A 96 9.81 14.99 -11.35
CA LEU A 96 9.35 16.33 -11.61
C LEU A 96 9.89 17.28 -10.53
N ASP A 97 10.09 18.52 -10.93
CA ASP A 97 10.34 19.61 -10.00
C ASP A 97 9.04 19.91 -9.22
N ARG A 98 9.12 19.92 -7.91
CA ARG A 98 7.97 20.14 -7.04
C ARG A 98 7.40 21.55 -7.17
N LYS A 99 8.25 22.55 -7.46
CA LYS A 99 7.89 23.96 -7.49
C LYS A 99 6.98 24.32 -8.68
N ASP A 100 7.30 23.78 -9.87
CA ASP A 100 6.65 24.17 -11.13
C ASP A 100 6.10 22.99 -11.95
N GLY A 101 6.30 21.75 -11.48
CA GLY A 101 5.81 20.55 -12.13
C GLY A 101 6.59 20.13 -13.39
N ARG A 102 7.70 20.81 -13.71
CA ARG A 102 8.52 20.49 -14.88
C ARG A 102 9.16 19.12 -14.73
N ILE A 103 9.08 18.28 -15.78
CA ILE A 103 9.77 16.99 -15.82
C ILE A 103 11.28 17.25 -15.88
N LEU A 104 11.99 16.81 -14.86
CA LEU A 104 13.44 16.95 -14.73
C LEU A 104 14.18 15.85 -15.47
N TRP A 105 13.66 14.64 -15.35
CA TRP A 105 14.17 13.49 -16.09
C TRP A 105 13.11 12.40 -16.26
N GLU A 106 13.29 11.61 -17.29
CA GLU A 106 12.54 10.40 -17.61
C GLU A 106 13.55 9.25 -17.84
N ARG A 107 13.29 8.08 -17.25
CA ARG A 107 14.08 6.87 -17.49
C ARG A 107 13.20 5.78 -18.04
N LYS A 108 13.58 5.27 -19.21
CA LYS A 108 12.92 4.13 -19.84
C LYS A 108 13.53 2.84 -19.34
N THR A 109 12.67 1.92 -18.87
CA THR A 109 13.03 0.54 -18.60
C THR A 109 12.41 -0.32 -19.69
N PRO A 110 13.22 -0.88 -20.60
CA PRO A 110 12.69 -1.83 -21.57
C PRO A 110 12.16 -3.06 -20.81
N PRO A 111 10.91 -3.48 -21.06
CA PRO A 111 10.36 -4.64 -20.37
C PRO A 111 11.09 -5.91 -20.83
N SER A 112 11.46 -6.76 -19.86
CA SER A 112 11.92 -8.14 -20.13
C SER A 112 10.73 -9.05 -20.44
N SER A 113 9.62 -8.83 -19.76
CA SER A 113 8.30 -9.40 -20.00
C SER A 113 7.25 -8.48 -19.40
N LEU A 114 6.06 -8.44 -19.99
CA LEU A 114 4.90 -7.77 -19.42
C LEU A 114 3.83 -8.81 -19.17
N GLU A 115 3.21 -8.75 -17.99
CA GLU A 115 2.07 -9.58 -17.65
C GLU A 115 0.87 -9.22 -18.54
N THR A 116 0.03 -10.20 -18.84
CA THR A 116 -1.33 -9.92 -19.33
C THR A 116 -2.15 -9.42 -18.15
N ILE A 117 -2.69 -8.21 -18.25
CA ILE A 117 -3.47 -7.59 -17.19
C ILE A 117 -4.85 -7.17 -17.68
N HIS A 118 -5.81 -7.11 -16.76
CA HIS A 118 -7.14 -6.58 -16.99
C HIS A 118 -7.09 -5.08 -17.35
N ALA A 119 -8.05 -4.60 -18.13
CA ALA A 119 -8.10 -3.21 -18.62
C ALA A 119 -8.09 -2.12 -17.53
N ILE A 120 -8.53 -2.43 -16.31
CA ILE A 120 -8.45 -1.49 -15.18
C ILE A 120 -7.07 -1.47 -14.51
N GLY A 121 -6.18 -2.39 -14.83
CA GLY A 121 -4.81 -2.44 -14.33
C GLY A 121 -3.85 -1.57 -15.13
N SER A 122 -2.64 -1.40 -14.63
CA SER A 122 -1.54 -0.74 -15.32
C SER A 122 -0.22 -1.41 -14.97
N HIS A 123 0.70 -1.57 -15.92
CA HIS A 123 2.07 -2.01 -15.62
C HIS A 123 2.87 -0.96 -14.83
N ALA A 124 2.31 0.25 -14.64
CA ALA A 124 2.84 1.32 -13.82
C ALA A 124 1.85 1.71 -12.72
N GLN A 125 1.31 0.73 -11.98
CA GLN A 125 0.38 0.99 -10.87
C GLN A 125 1.06 0.99 -9.51
N SER A 126 2.16 0.28 -9.33
CA SER A 126 2.98 0.34 -8.13
C SER A 126 3.56 1.75 -7.98
N SER A 127 3.36 2.36 -6.81
CA SER A 127 3.94 3.66 -6.49
C SER A 127 5.41 3.50 -6.14
N PRO A 128 6.29 4.44 -6.54
CA PRO A 128 7.67 4.41 -6.10
C PRO A 128 7.78 4.62 -4.59
N VAL A 129 8.97 4.34 -4.06
CA VAL A 129 9.39 4.80 -2.73
C VAL A 129 10.68 5.59 -2.88
N ALA A 130 10.86 6.67 -2.11
CA ALA A 130 12.03 7.53 -2.22
C ALA A 130 12.52 8.02 -0.86
N ASP A 131 13.80 8.30 -0.80
CA ASP A 131 14.43 9.12 0.23
C ASP A 131 15.21 10.29 -0.41
N ASN A 132 15.98 11.03 0.38
CA ASN A 132 16.74 12.18 -0.12
C ASN A 132 17.86 11.81 -1.11
N GLU A 133 18.18 10.54 -1.29
CA GLU A 133 19.27 10.07 -2.15
C GLU A 133 18.78 9.21 -3.31
N ARG A 134 17.66 8.50 -3.15
CA ARG A 134 17.23 7.44 -4.06
C ARG A 134 15.74 7.44 -4.31
N VAL A 135 15.37 6.94 -5.49
CA VAL A 135 14.00 6.52 -5.81
C VAL A 135 14.03 5.08 -6.29
N ILE A 136 13.13 4.25 -5.75
CA ILE A 136 13.03 2.83 -6.07
C ILE A 136 11.64 2.56 -6.63
N CYS A 137 11.59 2.01 -7.83
CA CYS A 137 10.36 1.70 -8.56
C CYS A 137 10.22 0.20 -8.77
N PHE A 138 9.00 -0.29 -8.66
CA PHE A 138 8.65 -1.68 -8.92
C PHE A 138 7.75 -1.79 -10.17
N PHE A 139 8.12 -2.64 -11.10
CA PHE A 139 7.42 -2.87 -12.37
C PHE A 139 7.06 -4.35 -12.55
N GLY A 140 6.41 -4.95 -11.56
CA GLY A 140 5.94 -6.32 -11.64
C GLY A 140 7.01 -7.31 -12.11
N SER A 141 6.74 -8.05 -13.18
CA SER A 141 7.65 -9.05 -13.75
C SER A 141 8.99 -8.48 -14.21
N CYS A 142 9.11 -7.16 -14.40
CA CYS A 142 10.39 -6.55 -14.75
C CYS A 142 11.28 -6.32 -13.53
N GLY A 143 10.72 -6.30 -12.31
CA GLY A 143 11.46 -6.17 -11.06
C GLY A 143 11.60 -4.75 -10.52
N LEU A 144 12.58 -4.56 -9.64
CA LEU A 144 12.91 -3.30 -8.98
C LEU A 144 14.04 -2.56 -9.69
N PHE A 145 13.94 -1.23 -9.71
CA PHE A 145 14.94 -0.32 -10.27
C PHE A 145 15.17 0.83 -9.30
N CYS A 146 16.42 1.05 -8.94
CA CYS A 146 16.83 2.15 -8.07
C CYS A 146 17.64 3.18 -8.87
N TYR A 147 17.22 4.42 -8.76
CA TYR A 147 17.92 5.56 -9.36
C TYR A 147 18.33 6.53 -8.26
N ASP A 148 19.42 7.29 -8.49
CA ASP A 148 19.71 8.47 -7.70
C ASP A 148 18.74 9.63 -8.05
N ARG A 149 18.87 10.76 -7.35
CA ARG A 149 18.02 11.93 -7.57
C ARG A 149 18.07 12.49 -8.99
N ASP A 150 19.18 12.29 -9.70
CA ASP A 150 19.40 12.77 -11.07
C ASP A 150 19.06 11.73 -12.14
N GLY A 151 18.52 10.59 -11.68
CA GLY A 151 18.03 9.52 -12.53
C GLY A 151 19.14 8.61 -13.08
N LYS A 152 20.32 8.59 -12.48
CA LYS A 152 21.34 7.58 -12.78
C LYS A 152 20.91 6.26 -12.13
N LEU A 153 20.88 5.18 -12.91
CA LEU A 153 20.63 3.84 -12.40
C LEU A 153 21.75 3.43 -11.45
N LEU A 154 21.38 3.11 -10.20
CA LEU A 154 22.30 2.63 -9.17
C LEU A 154 22.34 1.12 -9.13
N TRP A 155 21.16 0.48 -9.09
CA TRP A 155 21.00 -0.97 -9.13
C TRP A 155 19.66 -1.37 -9.71
N GLN A 156 19.54 -2.64 -10.11
CA GLN A 156 18.29 -3.26 -10.51
C GLN A 156 18.24 -4.69 -9.97
N HIS A 157 17.04 -5.13 -9.59
CA HIS A 157 16.77 -6.49 -9.17
C HIS A 157 15.68 -7.06 -10.07
N ARG A 158 16.08 -7.88 -11.06
CA ARG A 158 15.18 -8.51 -12.02
C ARG A 158 14.42 -9.64 -11.36
N MET A 159 13.15 -9.83 -11.71
CA MET A 159 12.31 -10.90 -11.21
C MET A 159 11.23 -11.27 -12.24
N GLY A 160 10.34 -12.18 -11.86
CA GLY A 160 9.26 -12.66 -12.74
C GLY A 160 9.70 -13.78 -13.68
N PRO A 161 8.83 -14.24 -14.59
CA PRO A 161 7.50 -13.67 -14.84
C PRO A 161 6.51 -13.96 -13.72
N PHE A 162 5.63 -12.99 -13.43
CA PHE A 162 4.53 -13.13 -12.48
C PHE A 162 3.20 -13.30 -13.22
N LYS A 163 2.25 -13.96 -12.58
CA LYS A 163 0.87 -14.03 -13.04
C LYS A 163 -0.05 -13.42 -12.01
N ASN A 164 -0.69 -12.32 -12.40
CA ASN A 164 -1.68 -11.64 -11.59
C ASN A 164 -2.58 -10.83 -12.52
N ASP A 165 -3.89 -11.11 -12.55
CA ASP A 165 -4.83 -10.55 -13.54
C ASP A 165 -4.87 -9.02 -13.55
N PHE A 166 -4.58 -8.34 -12.45
CA PHE A 166 -4.62 -6.88 -12.38
C PHE A 166 -3.22 -6.25 -12.30
N GLY A 167 -2.16 -7.06 -12.46
CA GLY A 167 -0.77 -6.60 -12.36
C GLY A 167 -0.27 -6.44 -10.92
N ALA A 168 0.91 -5.86 -10.77
CA ALA A 168 1.59 -5.70 -9.49
C ALA A 168 1.06 -4.48 -8.73
N GLY A 169 0.05 -4.67 -7.88
CA GLY A 169 -0.61 -3.59 -7.13
C GLY A 169 0.06 -3.22 -5.80
N SER A 170 0.91 -4.08 -5.25
CA SER A 170 1.71 -3.75 -4.06
C SER A 170 2.81 -2.75 -4.42
N SER A 171 3.10 -1.83 -3.52
CA SER A 171 4.18 -0.86 -3.67
C SER A 171 5.35 -1.21 -2.73
N PRO A 172 6.61 -0.95 -3.12
CA PRO A 172 7.73 -1.03 -2.20
C PRO A 172 7.62 0.05 -1.13
N ILE A 173 8.14 -0.23 0.06
CA ILE A 173 8.26 0.74 1.15
C ILE A 173 9.68 0.77 1.70
N LEU A 174 10.07 1.87 2.36
CA LEU A 174 11.31 1.97 3.10
C LEU A 174 11.10 1.73 4.59
N ALA A 175 11.97 0.92 5.19
CA ALA A 175 12.04 0.65 6.61
C ALA A 175 13.50 0.82 7.10
N GLY A 176 13.93 2.06 7.30
CA GLY A 176 15.33 2.39 7.57
C GLY A 176 16.20 2.17 6.33
N ASP A 177 17.16 1.26 6.40
CA ASP A 177 18.03 0.91 5.28
C ASP A 177 17.50 -0.23 4.40
N CYS A 178 16.30 -0.74 4.70
CA CYS A 178 15.67 -1.82 3.95
C CYS A 178 14.57 -1.32 3.01
N VAL A 179 14.49 -1.92 1.82
CA VAL A 179 13.34 -1.88 0.93
C VAL A 179 12.52 -3.15 1.17
N LEU A 180 11.25 -2.98 1.49
CA LEU A 180 10.32 -4.11 1.66
C LEU A 180 9.39 -4.19 0.46
N LEU A 181 9.22 -5.39 -0.08
CA LEU A 181 8.30 -5.67 -1.17
C LEU A 181 7.52 -6.94 -0.87
N CYS A 182 6.19 -6.84 -0.89
CA CYS A 182 5.30 -8.00 -0.92
C CYS A 182 4.79 -8.22 -2.34
N GLN A 183 4.92 -9.42 -2.83
CA GLN A 183 4.38 -9.82 -4.11
C GLN A 183 3.58 -11.11 -3.95
N ASP A 184 2.26 -10.96 -3.66
CA ASP A 184 1.29 -12.03 -3.64
C ASP A 184 0.67 -12.15 -5.04
N HIS A 185 0.92 -13.24 -5.74
CA HIS A 185 0.38 -13.52 -7.07
C HIS A 185 -0.14 -14.97 -7.16
N ASP A 186 -0.42 -15.47 -8.35
CA ASP A 186 -1.11 -16.76 -8.49
C ASP A 186 -0.26 -17.93 -7.99
N GLN A 187 1.05 -17.82 -8.09
CA GLN A 187 2.02 -18.85 -7.69
C GLN A 187 3.30 -18.16 -7.19
N ASP A 188 4.03 -18.84 -6.29
CA ASP A 188 5.35 -18.41 -5.79
C ASP A 188 5.35 -17.03 -5.12
N SER A 189 4.27 -16.70 -4.40
CA SER A 189 4.14 -15.46 -3.63
C SER A 189 5.25 -15.30 -2.60
N PHE A 190 5.69 -14.08 -2.34
CA PHE A 190 6.75 -13.80 -1.39
C PHE A 190 6.65 -12.43 -0.73
N LEU A 191 7.30 -12.31 0.42
CA LEU A 191 7.69 -11.06 1.05
C LEU A 191 9.22 -11.01 1.09
N MET A 192 9.82 -9.88 0.71
CA MET A 192 11.29 -9.75 0.73
C MET A 192 11.75 -8.41 1.27
N ALA A 193 12.94 -8.40 1.85
CA ALA A 193 13.69 -7.21 2.16
C ALA A 193 14.99 -7.17 1.35
N LEU A 194 15.32 -5.99 0.84
CA LEU A 194 16.57 -5.72 0.16
C LEU A 194 17.30 -4.57 0.87
N ASP A 195 18.59 -4.59 0.83
CA ASP A 195 19.39 -3.41 1.18
C ASP A 195 19.13 -2.28 0.17
N LYS A 196 18.74 -1.11 0.63
CA LYS A 196 18.35 -0.01 -0.25
C LYS A 196 19.51 0.57 -1.07
N ARG A 197 20.76 0.35 -0.65
CA ARG A 197 21.97 0.89 -1.32
C ARG A 197 22.45 -0.04 -2.43
N SER A 198 22.45 -1.35 -2.17
CA SER A 198 23.00 -2.35 -3.09
C SER A 198 21.93 -3.09 -3.90
N GLY A 199 20.67 -3.17 -3.41
CA GLY A 199 19.64 -4.01 -3.99
C GLY A 199 19.82 -5.51 -3.69
N GLU A 200 20.76 -5.88 -2.79
CA GLU A 200 20.96 -7.25 -2.36
C GLU A 200 19.82 -7.70 -1.45
N VAL A 201 19.39 -8.94 -1.63
CA VAL A 201 18.32 -9.53 -0.81
C VAL A 201 18.88 -9.87 0.57
N LEU A 202 18.30 -9.24 1.59
CA LEU A 202 18.62 -9.51 2.99
C LEU A 202 17.91 -10.76 3.49
N TRP A 203 16.62 -10.88 3.15
CA TRP A 203 15.81 -12.06 3.40
C TRP A 203 14.63 -12.13 2.42
N LYS A 204 14.14 -13.35 2.19
CA LYS A 204 12.94 -13.62 1.41
C LYS A 204 12.13 -14.68 2.10
N THR A 205 10.85 -14.40 2.35
CA THR A 205 9.90 -15.32 3.01
C THR A 205 8.92 -15.83 2.00
N ASP A 206 8.77 -17.15 1.95
CA ASP A 206 7.74 -17.80 1.14
C ASP A 206 6.35 -17.45 1.65
N ARG A 207 5.47 -17.11 0.71
CA ARG A 207 4.06 -16.80 0.93
C ARG A 207 3.15 -17.58 -0.02
N SER A 208 3.55 -18.78 -0.44
CA SER A 208 2.79 -19.61 -1.39
C SER A 208 1.37 -19.91 -0.92
N ASP A 209 1.09 -19.78 0.38
CA ASP A 209 -0.27 -19.85 0.94
C ASP A 209 -1.13 -18.62 0.61
N PHE A 210 -0.53 -17.50 0.20
CA PHE A 210 -1.24 -16.29 -0.13
C PHE A 210 -1.35 -16.18 -1.65
N LEU A 211 -2.57 -16.37 -2.14
CA LEU A 211 -2.87 -16.21 -3.56
C LEU A 211 -3.21 -14.74 -3.82
N ARG A 212 -2.96 -14.30 -5.01
CA ARG A 212 -3.38 -13.00 -5.58
C ARG A 212 -3.79 -11.92 -4.56
N GLY A 213 -2.87 -11.04 -4.24
CA GLY A 213 -3.05 -9.91 -3.34
C GLY A 213 -2.39 -8.64 -3.87
N TYR A 214 -2.80 -7.48 -3.34
CA TYR A 214 -2.34 -6.16 -3.80
C TYR A 214 -1.93 -5.27 -2.62
N CYS A 215 -1.90 -5.82 -1.42
CA CYS A 215 -1.60 -5.11 -0.18
C CYS A 215 -0.16 -4.60 -0.17
N THR A 216 0.03 -3.31 0.08
CA THR A 216 1.33 -2.74 0.41
C THR A 216 1.67 -3.04 1.87
N PRO A 217 2.88 -3.49 2.21
CA PRO A 217 3.31 -3.72 3.59
C PRO A 217 3.26 -2.44 4.43
N VAL A 218 3.13 -2.59 5.76
CA VAL A 218 3.37 -1.51 6.73
C VAL A 218 4.31 -2.00 7.82
N VAL A 219 5.03 -1.08 8.45
CA VAL A 219 5.88 -1.40 9.60
C VAL A 219 5.16 -1.05 10.88
N TRP A 220 4.96 -2.03 11.75
CA TRP A 220 4.33 -1.87 13.04
C TRP A 220 5.35 -2.06 14.16
N ASP A 221 5.57 -1.01 14.93
CA ASP A 221 6.40 -1.07 16.14
C ASP A 221 5.52 -1.41 17.34
N VAL A 222 5.78 -2.54 17.95
CA VAL A 222 5.07 -3.00 19.14
C VAL A 222 6.08 -3.13 20.26
N ALA A 223 6.14 -2.13 21.15
CA ALA A 223 7.07 -2.09 22.28
C ALA A 223 8.55 -2.31 21.88
N GLY A 224 9.00 -1.68 20.82
CA GLY A 224 10.35 -1.76 20.29
C GLY A 224 10.61 -2.95 19.37
N ASN A 225 9.62 -3.85 19.18
CA ASN A 225 9.71 -4.95 18.24
C ASN A 225 9.08 -4.53 16.89
N ARG A 226 9.91 -4.22 15.92
CA ARG A 226 9.46 -3.79 14.60
C ARG A 226 9.07 -4.99 13.75
N GLN A 227 7.87 -4.94 13.22
CA GLN A 227 7.29 -6.01 12.42
C GLN A 227 6.80 -5.47 11.08
N VAL A 228 6.96 -6.27 10.03
CA VAL A 228 6.33 -6.02 8.73
C VAL A 228 4.96 -6.69 8.75
N VAL A 229 3.90 -5.94 8.50
CA VAL A 229 2.55 -6.47 8.46
C VAL A 229 2.01 -6.44 7.03
N VAL A 230 1.46 -7.58 6.60
CA VAL A 230 0.82 -7.73 5.29
C VAL A 230 -0.50 -8.47 5.46
N ALA A 231 -1.56 -7.89 4.91
CA ALA A 231 -2.84 -8.58 4.76
C ALA A 231 -2.88 -9.31 3.41
N GLY A 232 -3.26 -10.56 3.42
CA GLY A 232 -3.34 -11.39 2.21
C GLY A 232 -4.50 -12.38 2.28
N THR A 233 -4.46 -13.43 1.50
CA THR A 233 -5.53 -14.43 1.37
C THR A 233 -5.93 -15.01 2.72
N LEU A 234 -7.17 -14.72 3.15
CA LEU A 234 -7.82 -15.22 4.36
C LEU A 234 -7.18 -14.83 5.69
N ARG A 235 -6.02 -14.18 5.70
CA ARG A 235 -5.30 -13.83 6.93
C ARG A 235 -4.44 -12.58 6.82
N VAL A 236 -4.22 -11.93 7.95
CA VAL A 236 -3.17 -10.92 8.16
C VAL A 236 -2.00 -11.61 8.84
N ALA A 237 -0.79 -11.30 8.45
CA ALA A 237 0.40 -11.83 9.09
C ALA A 237 1.41 -10.72 9.42
N GLY A 238 2.05 -10.85 10.59
CA GLY A 238 3.15 -10.02 11.02
C GLY A 238 4.45 -10.80 10.98
N TYR A 239 5.48 -10.19 10.41
CA TYR A 239 6.81 -10.76 10.23
C TYR A 239 7.84 -9.92 10.98
N ASP A 240 8.81 -10.55 11.58
CA ASP A 240 9.95 -9.86 12.16
C ASP A 240 10.71 -9.09 11.07
N LEU A 241 10.98 -7.81 11.30
CA LEU A 241 11.56 -6.93 10.27
C LEU A 241 13.00 -7.35 9.88
N GLU A 242 13.78 -7.89 10.81
CA GLU A 242 15.18 -8.22 10.57
C GLU A 242 15.36 -9.56 9.88
N THR A 243 14.48 -10.52 10.19
CA THR A 243 14.63 -11.91 9.73
C THR A 243 13.59 -12.37 8.71
N GLY A 244 12.50 -11.63 8.54
CA GLY A 244 11.36 -12.02 7.71
C GLY A 244 10.54 -13.18 8.24
N LYS A 245 10.83 -13.72 9.44
CA LYS A 245 10.09 -14.84 10.02
C LYS A 245 8.69 -14.40 10.46
N GLU A 246 7.67 -15.21 10.13
CA GLU A 246 6.31 -14.96 10.61
C GLU A 246 6.27 -15.08 12.14
N VAL A 247 5.75 -14.05 12.79
CA VAL A 247 5.61 -13.95 14.25
C VAL A 247 4.21 -14.32 14.68
N TRP A 248 3.20 -13.81 13.97
CA TRP A 248 1.79 -14.02 14.28
C TRP A 248 0.92 -13.96 13.04
N THR A 249 -0.28 -14.52 13.16
CA THR A 249 -1.33 -14.44 12.15
C THR A 249 -2.71 -14.18 12.76
N VAL A 250 -3.59 -13.49 12.02
CA VAL A 250 -5.03 -13.32 12.29
C VAL A 250 -5.81 -13.81 11.10
N ARG A 251 -6.69 -14.79 11.28
CA ARG A 251 -7.51 -15.43 10.25
C ARG A 251 -8.92 -14.83 10.18
N GLY A 252 -9.64 -15.15 9.10
CA GLY A 252 -11.05 -14.78 8.92
C GLY A 252 -11.24 -13.40 8.32
N ILE A 253 -10.40 -13.05 7.35
CA ILE A 253 -10.56 -11.89 6.46
C ILE A 253 -10.91 -12.34 5.04
N ALA A 254 -11.03 -11.41 4.10
CA ALA A 254 -11.38 -11.69 2.72
C ALA A 254 -10.31 -12.55 2.00
N ARG A 255 -10.74 -13.26 0.95
CA ARG A 255 -9.85 -14.13 0.15
C ARG A 255 -8.89 -13.35 -0.78
N THR A 256 -9.19 -12.10 -1.08
CA THR A 256 -8.33 -11.21 -1.89
C THR A 256 -8.26 -9.86 -1.19
N ILE A 257 -7.08 -9.32 -1.02
CA ILE A 257 -6.88 -8.06 -0.30
C ILE A 257 -6.22 -7.04 -1.23
N CYS A 258 -6.91 -5.90 -1.43
CA CYS A 258 -6.36 -4.72 -2.11
C CYS A 258 -5.87 -3.66 -1.13
N MET A 259 -6.41 -3.67 0.08
CA MET A 259 -6.25 -2.59 1.05
C MET A 259 -4.98 -2.75 1.88
N THR A 260 -4.30 -1.64 2.11
CA THR A 260 -3.16 -1.53 3.00
C THR A 260 -3.66 -1.29 4.43
N PRO A 261 -3.14 -2.00 5.44
CA PRO A 261 -3.44 -1.75 6.85
C PRO A 261 -3.05 -0.33 7.28
N VAL A 262 -3.67 0.18 8.34
CA VAL A 262 -3.29 1.45 8.94
C VAL A 262 -3.11 1.28 10.45
N ILE A 263 -2.12 1.98 11.01
CA ILE A 263 -1.82 1.95 12.44
C ILE A 263 -2.37 3.24 13.05
N GLY A 264 -3.16 3.11 14.12
CA GLY A 264 -3.69 4.24 14.86
C GLY A 264 -2.69 4.78 15.90
N ASN A 265 -2.91 6.04 16.33
CA ASN A 265 -2.16 6.62 17.44
C ASN A 265 -2.45 5.93 18.79
N ASP A 266 -3.48 5.10 18.84
CA ASP A 266 -3.84 4.20 19.94
C ASP A 266 -3.00 2.91 19.96
N GLY A 267 -2.11 2.75 18.96
CA GLY A 267 -1.25 1.58 18.82
C GLY A 267 -1.94 0.34 18.24
N LEU A 268 -3.22 0.43 17.86
CA LEU A 268 -3.92 -0.66 17.18
C LEU A 268 -3.63 -0.68 15.69
N LEU A 269 -3.68 -1.87 15.12
CA LEU A 269 -3.61 -2.10 13.69
C LEU A 269 -5.04 -2.29 13.16
N TYR A 270 -5.42 -1.50 12.15
CA TYR A 270 -6.71 -1.59 11.48
C TYR A 270 -6.54 -2.19 10.08
N VAL A 271 -7.32 -3.21 9.81
CA VAL A 271 -7.27 -3.95 8.53
C VAL A 271 -8.67 -4.02 7.96
N ALA A 272 -8.78 -3.81 6.66
CA ALA A 272 -10.00 -4.05 5.91
C ALA A 272 -9.74 -5.05 4.79
N GLY A 273 -10.73 -5.86 4.46
CA GLY A 273 -10.66 -6.83 3.38
C GLY A 273 -12.02 -7.07 2.76
N TRP A 274 -12.09 -7.01 1.42
CA TRP A 274 -13.31 -7.30 0.67
C TRP A 274 -13.01 -8.19 -0.54
N SER A 275 -13.90 -9.12 -0.78
CA SER A 275 -13.94 -9.92 -2.00
C SER A 275 -15.36 -10.39 -2.28
N ALA A 276 -15.70 -10.62 -3.55
CA ALA A 276 -17.01 -11.14 -3.92
C ALA A 276 -17.31 -12.46 -3.18
N GLY A 277 -18.51 -12.59 -2.65
CA GLY A 277 -18.94 -13.76 -1.86
C GLY A 277 -18.52 -13.75 -0.40
N GLY A 278 -17.81 -12.71 0.09
CA GLY A 278 -17.41 -12.58 1.49
C GLY A 278 -18.43 -11.85 2.37
N ASP A 279 -19.47 -11.25 1.79
CA ASP A 279 -20.51 -10.55 2.56
C ASP A 279 -21.43 -11.57 3.27
N PRO A 280 -21.89 -11.28 4.50
CA PRO A 280 -22.86 -12.12 5.20
C PRO A 280 -24.14 -12.33 4.38
N GLY A 281 -24.53 -13.58 4.18
CA GLY A 281 -25.76 -13.94 3.45
C GLY A 281 -25.65 -13.95 1.92
N ALA A 282 -24.48 -13.67 1.35
CA ALA A 282 -24.23 -13.70 -0.09
C ALA A 282 -23.00 -14.56 -0.48
N PRO A 283 -22.84 -15.80 0.02
CA PRO A 283 -21.70 -16.63 -0.31
C PRO A 283 -21.74 -17.05 -1.79
N ILE A 284 -20.55 -17.15 -2.40
CA ILE A 284 -20.38 -17.81 -3.69
C ILE A 284 -20.21 -19.30 -3.41
N ALA A 285 -21.16 -20.11 -3.87
CA ALA A 285 -21.06 -21.55 -3.78
C ALA A 285 -20.14 -22.09 -4.90
N VAL A 286 -19.14 -22.84 -4.53
CA VAL A 286 -18.31 -23.63 -5.45
C VAL A 286 -18.78 -25.09 -5.34
N GLU A 287 -19.09 -25.73 -6.46
CA GLU A 287 -19.55 -27.12 -6.48
C GLU A 287 -18.56 -28.04 -5.75
N PRO A 288 -19.04 -29.09 -5.07
CA PRO A 288 -18.16 -30.12 -4.50
C PRO A 288 -17.31 -30.84 -5.57
N PHE A 289 -16.08 -31.17 -5.24
CA PHE A 289 -15.17 -31.88 -6.16
C PHE A 289 -15.80 -33.15 -6.74
N ASP A 290 -16.42 -33.98 -5.89
CA ASP A 290 -17.09 -35.23 -6.30
C ASP A 290 -18.20 -35.05 -7.33
N THR A 291 -18.80 -33.87 -7.39
CA THR A 291 -19.81 -33.54 -8.40
C THR A 291 -19.17 -33.13 -9.71
N VAL A 292 -18.12 -32.32 -9.63
CA VAL A 292 -17.42 -31.79 -10.80
C VAL A 292 -16.63 -32.89 -11.50
N ILE A 293 -15.92 -33.72 -10.76
CA ILE A 293 -15.10 -34.81 -11.30
C ILE A 293 -15.96 -35.82 -12.09
N LYS A 294 -17.11 -36.21 -11.57
CA LYS A 294 -18.04 -37.14 -12.26
C LYS A 294 -18.54 -36.63 -13.61
N ARG A 295 -18.54 -35.31 -13.79
CA ARG A 295 -19.05 -34.67 -15.00
C ARG A 295 -17.92 -34.37 -16.01
N LEU A 296 -16.75 -33.98 -15.54
CA LEU A 296 -15.69 -33.42 -16.37
C LEU A 296 -14.51 -34.37 -16.62
N ASP A 297 -14.18 -35.25 -15.67
CA ASP A 297 -13.12 -36.23 -15.83
C ASP A 297 -13.50 -37.26 -16.90
N LYS A 298 -12.92 -37.11 -18.08
CA LYS A 298 -13.20 -37.96 -19.24
C LYS A 298 -12.27 -39.16 -19.37
N ASN A 299 -11.09 -39.03 -18.80
CA ASN A 299 -10.07 -40.10 -18.89
C ASN A 299 -10.04 -41.01 -17.66
N GLY A 300 -10.82 -40.71 -16.60
CA GLY A 300 -11.00 -41.53 -15.42
C GLY A 300 -9.82 -41.52 -14.47
N ASN A 301 -8.96 -40.49 -14.51
CA ASN A 301 -7.77 -40.43 -13.67
C ASN A 301 -7.99 -39.76 -12.30
N SER A 302 -9.22 -39.31 -12.02
CA SER A 302 -9.63 -38.61 -10.80
C SER A 302 -8.94 -37.25 -10.59
N LYS A 303 -8.50 -36.60 -11.66
CA LYS A 303 -7.97 -35.24 -11.73
C LYS A 303 -8.70 -34.44 -12.82
N LEU A 304 -8.50 -33.12 -12.83
CA LEU A 304 -9.07 -32.24 -13.86
C LEU A 304 -7.95 -31.55 -14.64
N GLU A 305 -7.80 -31.89 -15.90
CA GLU A 305 -6.84 -31.26 -16.79
C GLU A 305 -7.43 -30.09 -17.57
N THR A 306 -6.56 -29.23 -18.13
CA THR A 306 -6.96 -28.07 -18.96
C THR A 306 -7.86 -28.51 -20.14
N ALA A 307 -7.63 -29.70 -20.72
CA ALA A 307 -8.44 -30.23 -21.82
C ALA A 307 -9.89 -30.57 -21.40
N GLU A 308 -10.12 -30.82 -20.12
CA GLU A 308 -11.43 -31.14 -19.55
C GLU A 308 -12.16 -29.91 -19.01
N LEU A 309 -11.39 -28.88 -18.64
CA LEU A 309 -11.88 -27.60 -18.13
C LEU A 309 -11.92 -26.54 -19.26
N THR A 310 -12.87 -26.65 -20.15
CA THR A 310 -12.94 -25.77 -21.32
C THR A 310 -13.56 -24.40 -21.03
N THR A 311 -14.37 -24.27 -19.99
CA THR A 311 -15.07 -23.04 -19.61
C THR A 311 -15.35 -22.98 -18.10
N GLY A 312 -15.60 -21.77 -17.60
CA GLY A 312 -16.06 -21.51 -16.24
C GLY A 312 -14.96 -21.09 -15.26
N PRO A 313 -15.36 -20.77 -14.03
CA PRO A 313 -14.46 -20.12 -13.05
C PRO A 313 -13.19 -20.90 -12.71
N ILE A 314 -13.23 -22.23 -12.76
CA ILE A 314 -12.06 -23.07 -12.50
C ILE A 314 -11.10 -23.04 -13.68
N ALA A 315 -11.61 -23.13 -14.92
CA ALA A 315 -10.78 -23.03 -16.13
C ALA A 315 -10.04 -21.69 -16.20
N GLU A 316 -10.74 -20.59 -15.92
CA GLU A 316 -10.16 -19.24 -15.88
C GLU A 316 -9.07 -19.07 -14.81
N ARG A 317 -9.12 -19.88 -13.76
CA ARG A 317 -8.22 -19.82 -12.60
C ARG A 317 -7.33 -21.04 -12.46
N PHE A 318 -7.20 -21.84 -13.52
CA PHE A 318 -6.48 -23.09 -13.51
C PHE A 318 -5.11 -22.98 -12.81
N THR A 319 -4.30 -22.01 -13.20
CA THR A 319 -2.97 -21.78 -12.59
C THR A 319 -2.99 -21.36 -11.11
N GLN A 320 -4.12 -20.84 -10.60
CA GLN A 320 -4.27 -20.57 -9.16
C GLN A 320 -4.63 -21.83 -8.37
N VAL A 321 -5.23 -22.81 -9.04
CA VAL A 321 -5.71 -24.02 -8.42
C VAL A 321 -4.63 -25.12 -8.51
N ASP A 322 -3.99 -25.28 -9.67
CA ASP A 322 -2.83 -26.17 -9.91
C ASP A 322 -1.57 -25.60 -9.23
N LEU A 323 -1.37 -25.97 -7.97
CA LEU A 323 -0.32 -25.40 -7.13
C LEU A 323 1.03 -26.07 -7.30
N ASP A 324 1.03 -27.36 -7.53
CA ASP A 324 2.25 -28.16 -7.75
C ASP A 324 2.73 -28.10 -9.21
N LYS A 325 1.94 -27.43 -10.09
CA LYS A 325 2.24 -27.19 -11.50
C LYS A 325 2.39 -28.47 -12.34
N ASP A 326 1.69 -29.52 -11.92
CA ASP A 326 1.72 -30.82 -12.65
C ASP A 326 0.81 -30.82 -13.90
N GLY A 327 0.06 -29.74 -14.14
CA GLY A 327 -0.86 -29.56 -15.28
C GLY A 327 -2.23 -30.19 -15.04
N SER A 328 -2.52 -30.62 -13.83
CA SER A 328 -3.82 -31.16 -13.45
C SER A 328 -4.27 -30.59 -12.08
N ILE A 329 -5.55 -30.65 -11.80
CA ILE A 329 -6.12 -30.23 -10.50
C ILE A 329 -6.53 -31.48 -9.73
N SER A 330 -5.83 -31.76 -8.66
CA SER A 330 -6.17 -32.81 -7.69
C SER A 330 -7.35 -32.39 -6.80
N GLN A 331 -7.96 -33.36 -6.11
CA GLN A 331 -8.99 -33.10 -5.12
C GLN A 331 -8.50 -32.13 -4.02
N THR A 332 -7.28 -32.29 -3.54
CA THR A 332 -6.70 -31.44 -2.49
C THR A 332 -6.59 -29.99 -2.92
N GLU A 333 -6.15 -29.73 -4.15
CA GLU A 333 -6.04 -28.39 -4.71
C GLU A 333 -7.40 -27.76 -4.94
N TYR A 334 -8.35 -28.55 -5.48
CA TYR A 334 -9.72 -28.10 -5.68
C TYR A 334 -10.40 -27.72 -4.37
N GLU A 335 -10.31 -28.55 -3.33
CA GLU A 335 -10.88 -28.29 -2.01
C GLU A 335 -10.25 -27.10 -1.33
N ARG A 336 -8.93 -26.91 -1.50
CA ARG A 336 -8.25 -25.70 -1.04
C ARG A 336 -8.82 -24.45 -1.71
N PHE A 337 -8.98 -24.47 -3.03
CA PHE A 337 -9.60 -23.38 -3.77
C PHE A 337 -11.05 -23.13 -3.32
N GLN A 338 -11.84 -24.18 -3.13
CA GLN A 338 -13.21 -24.10 -2.58
C GLN A 338 -13.21 -23.45 -1.19
N GLY A 339 -12.22 -23.80 -0.36
CA GLY A 339 -12.01 -23.20 0.98
C GLY A 339 -11.86 -21.67 0.96
N LEU A 340 -11.27 -21.08 -0.10
CA LEU A 340 -11.13 -19.64 -0.22
C LEU A 340 -12.49 -18.92 -0.22
N PHE A 341 -13.49 -19.51 -0.86
CA PHE A 341 -14.84 -18.94 -0.92
C PHE A 341 -15.64 -19.24 0.34
N ARG A 342 -15.47 -20.43 0.92
CA ARG A 342 -16.14 -20.84 2.15
C ARG A 342 -15.68 -20.00 3.34
N ASP A 343 -14.37 -19.70 3.46
CA ASP A 343 -13.74 -19.14 4.65
C ASP A 343 -13.52 -17.62 4.56
N GLY A 344 -13.56 -17.05 3.35
CA GLY A 344 -13.39 -15.61 3.13
C GLY A 344 -14.52 -14.78 3.74
N ARG A 345 -14.17 -13.71 4.48
CA ARG A 345 -15.12 -12.79 5.11
C ARG A 345 -14.75 -11.34 4.82
N ASN A 346 -15.71 -10.57 4.37
CA ASN A 346 -15.56 -9.13 4.23
C ASN A 346 -15.65 -8.50 5.62
N VAL A 347 -14.59 -7.79 6.01
CA VAL A 347 -14.46 -7.31 7.38
C VAL A 347 -13.54 -6.08 7.46
N VAL A 348 -13.86 -5.19 8.39
CA VAL A 348 -12.93 -4.23 9.00
C VAL A 348 -12.69 -4.72 10.42
N LEU A 349 -11.44 -4.77 10.84
CA LEU A 349 -11.09 -5.25 12.19
C LEU A 349 -9.94 -4.46 12.80
N ALA A 350 -9.89 -4.44 14.14
CA ALA A 350 -8.79 -3.90 14.93
C ALA A 350 -8.03 -5.03 15.63
N ILE A 351 -6.70 -4.96 15.57
CA ILE A 351 -5.80 -5.94 16.15
C ILE A 351 -4.90 -5.25 17.17
N ARG A 352 -4.75 -5.84 18.37
CA ARG A 352 -3.78 -5.44 19.38
C ARG A 352 -2.44 -6.13 19.14
N GLY A 353 -1.35 -5.40 19.33
CA GLY A 353 0.00 -5.93 19.20
C GLY A 353 0.43 -6.85 20.35
N GLY A 354 1.58 -7.54 20.16
CA GLY A 354 2.28 -8.29 21.20
C GLY A 354 2.04 -9.81 21.22
N GLY A 355 1.24 -10.35 20.27
CA GLY A 355 0.97 -11.79 20.19
C GLY A 355 2.00 -12.59 19.40
N LYS A 356 1.92 -13.93 19.51
CA LYS A 356 2.71 -14.89 18.71
C LYS A 356 1.82 -16.04 18.25
N GLY A 357 2.11 -16.60 17.08
CA GLY A 357 1.33 -17.68 16.48
C GLY A 357 -0.05 -17.21 16.02
N ASP A 358 -1.07 -18.06 16.10
CA ASP A 358 -2.44 -17.66 15.72
C ASP A 358 -3.10 -16.86 16.85
N ILE A 359 -3.28 -15.57 16.61
CA ILE A 359 -3.85 -14.62 17.58
C ILE A 359 -5.28 -14.19 17.22
N SER A 360 -5.96 -14.93 16.35
CA SER A 360 -7.30 -14.59 15.84
C SER A 360 -8.35 -14.43 16.91
N THR A 361 -8.23 -15.14 18.04
CA THR A 361 -9.20 -15.11 19.15
C THR A 361 -8.75 -14.23 20.31
N SER A 362 -7.44 -13.97 20.48
CA SER A 362 -6.88 -13.30 21.64
C SER A 362 -6.57 -11.82 21.44
N HIS A 363 -6.26 -11.39 20.20
CA HIS A 363 -5.79 -10.03 19.92
C HIS A 363 -6.71 -9.22 19.01
N VAL A 364 -7.73 -9.83 18.40
CA VAL A 364 -8.75 -9.09 17.68
C VAL A 364 -9.64 -8.37 18.69
N VAL A 365 -9.60 -7.02 18.66
CA VAL A 365 -10.34 -6.16 19.60
C VAL A 365 -11.82 -6.09 19.19
N TRP A 366 -12.08 -5.86 17.92
CA TRP A 366 -13.42 -5.85 17.33
C TRP A 366 -13.39 -6.22 15.85
N LYS A 367 -14.54 -6.63 15.32
CA LYS A 367 -14.81 -6.92 13.90
C LYS A 367 -16.10 -6.23 13.48
N ASN A 368 -16.06 -5.57 12.31
CA ASN A 368 -17.24 -5.01 11.68
C ASN A 368 -17.35 -5.57 10.24
N THR A 369 -18.44 -6.26 9.94
CA THR A 369 -18.72 -6.89 8.64
C THR A 369 -19.60 -6.04 7.73
N ARG A 370 -19.96 -4.83 8.19
CA ARG A 370 -20.77 -3.88 7.43
C ARG A 370 -19.89 -2.75 6.92
N HIS A 371 -20.30 -2.15 5.80
CA HIS A 371 -19.65 -0.95 5.25
C HIS A 371 -18.17 -1.14 4.87
N VAL A 372 -17.79 -2.37 4.56
CA VAL A 372 -16.41 -2.72 4.15
C VAL A 372 -16.12 -2.09 2.79
N PRO A 373 -15.01 -1.35 2.62
CA PRO A 373 -14.61 -0.79 1.33
C PRO A 373 -14.22 -1.90 0.35
N PHE A 374 -14.25 -1.62 -0.96
CA PHE A 374 -13.85 -2.59 -1.99
C PHE A 374 -12.34 -2.62 -2.19
N CYS A 375 -11.73 -1.48 -2.55
CA CYS A 375 -10.28 -1.35 -2.82
C CYS A 375 -9.60 -0.28 -1.98
N ALA A 376 -10.31 0.82 -1.67
CA ALA A 376 -9.74 1.95 -0.95
C ALA A 376 -9.33 1.54 0.46
N SER A 377 -8.07 1.80 0.82
CA SER A 377 -7.54 1.50 2.15
C SER A 377 -8.23 2.35 3.23
N PRO A 378 -8.43 1.82 4.44
CA PRO A 378 -8.97 2.61 5.56
C PRO A 378 -8.03 3.76 5.93
N LEU A 379 -8.59 4.80 6.54
CA LEU A 379 -7.85 5.94 7.06
C LEU A 379 -8.16 6.09 8.55
N TYR A 380 -7.12 6.09 9.39
CA TYR A 380 -7.25 6.46 10.80
C TYR A 380 -7.04 7.96 10.97
N LEU A 381 -7.98 8.63 11.62
CA LEU A 381 -7.86 10.04 11.95
C LEU A 381 -8.61 10.37 13.25
N ALA A 382 -7.90 10.88 14.25
CA ALA A 382 -8.46 11.39 15.50
C ALA A 382 -9.45 10.43 16.18
N GLY A 383 -9.09 9.14 16.32
CA GLY A 383 -9.88 8.10 16.96
C GLY A 383 -11.06 7.57 16.12
N LEU A 384 -11.05 7.86 14.83
CA LEU A 384 -12.03 7.34 13.87
C LEU A 384 -11.34 6.59 12.73
N ILE A 385 -12.00 5.54 12.25
CA ILE A 385 -11.64 4.83 11.04
C ILE A 385 -12.60 5.24 9.92
N TYR A 386 -12.07 5.90 8.90
CA TYR A 386 -12.85 6.27 7.72
C TYR A 386 -12.68 5.21 6.63
N THR A 387 -13.79 4.79 6.05
CA THR A 387 -13.84 3.88 4.91
C THR A 387 -14.73 4.46 3.83
N VAL A 388 -14.32 4.38 2.58
CA VAL A 388 -15.15 4.78 1.43
C VAL A 388 -15.46 3.56 0.58
N LYS A 389 -16.74 3.34 0.32
CA LYS A 389 -17.25 2.24 -0.53
C LYS A 389 -17.70 2.81 -1.87
N ASP A 390 -17.60 1.98 -2.92
CA ASP A 390 -18.11 2.29 -4.25
C ASP A 390 -19.55 2.80 -4.20
N GLY A 391 -19.87 3.77 -5.08
CA GLY A 391 -21.09 4.55 -5.03
C GLY A 391 -21.03 5.75 -4.08
N GLY A 392 -19.86 6.04 -3.49
CA GLY A 392 -19.60 7.25 -2.70
C GLY A 392 -20.09 7.19 -1.26
N PHE A 393 -20.19 6.01 -0.67
CA PHE A 393 -20.57 5.90 0.75
C PHE A 393 -19.34 6.03 1.65
N LEU A 394 -19.21 7.18 2.29
CA LEU A 394 -18.21 7.40 3.34
C LEU A 394 -18.80 6.99 4.70
N SER A 395 -18.06 6.15 5.41
CA SER A 395 -18.40 5.73 6.77
C SER A 395 -17.27 6.10 7.72
N SER A 396 -17.59 6.55 8.93
CA SER A 396 -16.66 6.65 10.05
C SER A 396 -17.06 5.67 11.14
N LEU A 397 -16.10 4.87 11.60
CA LEU A 397 -16.24 3.94 12.72
C LEU A 397 -15.45 4.48 13.90
N ASP A 398 -15.96 4.29 15.11
CA ASP A 398 -15.20 4.55 16.33
C ASP A 398 -14.04 3.57 16.42
N ALA A 399 -12.82 4.07 16.56
CA ALA A 399 -11.62 3.24 16.51
C ALA A 399 -11.54 2.25 17.69
N VAL A 400 -12.12 2.58 18.84
CA VAL A 400 -12.08 1.75 20.04
C VAL A 400 -13.10 0.62 19.99
N SER A 401 -14.32 0.91 19.54
CA SER A 401 -15.45 -0.06 19.56
C SER A 401 -15.75 -0.70 18.20
N GLY A 402 -15.32 -0.09 17.10
CA GLY A 402 -15.70 -0.51 15.73
C GLY A 402 -17.15 -0.17 15.35
N GLU A 403 -17.86 0.57 16.21
CA GLU A 403 -19.24 0.97 15.95
C GLU A 403 -19.33 2.09 14.91
N LEU A 404 -20.39 2.07 14.12
CA LEU A 404 -20.66 3.11 13.14
C LEU A 404 -20.99 4.44 13.83
N VAL A 405 -20.21 5.47 13.55
CA VAL A 405 -20.43 6.83 14.05
C VAL A 405 -21.29 7.63 13.07
N GLN A 406 -20.89 7.64 11.80
CA GLN A 406 -21.65 8.32 10.74
C GLN A 406 -21.46 7.60 9.42
N ARG A 407 -22.50 7.59 8.59
CA ARG A 407 -22.45 7.13 7.21
C ARG A 407 -23.35 7.98 6.36
N ASP A 408 -22.81 8.51 5.28
CA ASP A 408 -23.57 9.24 4.28
C ASP A 408 -22.91 9.12 2.91
N ARG A 409 -23.61 9.57 1.87
CA ARG A 409 -23.08 9.60 0.52
C ARG A 409 -22.33 10.91 0.28
N VAL A 410 -21.06 10.81 -0.16
CA VAL A 410 -20.32 11.93 -0.71
C VAL A 410 -20.68 12.11 -2.21
N ALA A 411 -20.21 13.18 -2.84
CA ALA A 411 -20.66 13.55 -4.20
C ALA A 411 -20.26 12.56 -5.31
N GLY A 412 -19.21 11.73 -5.13
CA GLY A 412 -18.78 10.75 -6.12
C GLY A 412 -19.68 9.51 -6.11
N SER A 413 -20.05 9.00 -7.30
CA SER A 413 -20.85 7.77 -7.44
C SER A 413 -20.10 6.65 -8.16
N GLY A 414 -18.83 6.86 -8.50
CA GLY A 414 -17.96 5.88 -9.15
C GLY A 414 -17.35 4.85 -8.17
N ASN A 415 -16.44 4.05 -8.70
CA ASN A 415 -15.63 3.14 -7.90
C ASN A 415 -14.50 3.91 -7.22
N TYR A 416 -14.07 3.47 -6.04
CA TYR A 416 -12.97 4.08 -5.30
C TYR A 416 -11.75 3.15 -5.29
N TYR A 417 -10.86 3.33 -6.26
CA TYR A 417 -9.53 2.68 -6.27
C TYR A 417 -8.50 3.52 -5.50
N SER A 418 -8.63 4.85 -5.59
CA SER A 418 -7.87 5.80 -4.79
C SER A 418 -8.29 5.73 -3.34
N SER A 419 -7.31 5.70 -2.43
CA SER A 419 -7.56 5.70 -0.99
C SER A 419 -7.76 7.13 -0.45
N PRO A 420 -8.56 7.32 0.60
CA PRO A 420 -8.67 8.61 1.27
C PRO A 420 -7.32 9.03 1.88
N VAL A 421 -7.04 10.34 1.83
CA VAL A 421 -5.90 10.95 2.51
C VAL A 421 -6.35 12.16 3.34
N ALA A 422 -5.65 12.44 4.44
CA ALA A 422 -6.04 13.49 5.36
C ALA A 422 -4.89 14.40 5.78
N GLY A 423 -5.22 15.65 6.02
CA GLY A 423 -4.37 16.69 6.60
C GLY A 423 -5.20 17.93 6.90
N ASP A 424 -4.75 18.78 7.83
CA ASP A 424 -5.41 20.03 8.20
C ASP A 424 -6.90 19.87 8.54
N GLY A 425 -7.26 18.78 9.25
CA GLY A 425 -8.65 18.46 9.62
C GLY A 425 -9.58 18.13 8.45
N LYS A 426 -9.03 17.84 7.27
CA LYS A 426 -9.76 17.54 6.03
C LYS A 426 -9.41 16.16 5.50
N ILE A 427 -10.37 15.52 4.80
CA ILE A 427 -10.19 14.29 4.06
C ILE A 427 -10.44 14.57 2.59
N TYR A 428 -9.55 14.08 1.74
CA TYR A 428 -9.64 14.17 0.29
C TYR A 428 -9.93 12.81 -0.28
N LEU A 429 -11.00 12.70 -1.03
CA LEU A 429 -11.53 11.49 -1.66
C LEU A 429 -11.66 11.74 -3.16
N VAL A 430 -11.24 10.80 -3.99
CA VAL A 430 -11.48 10.88 -5.43
C VAL A 430 -11.95 9.52 -5.95
N ASP A 431 -13.05 9.52 -6.71
CA ASP A 431 -13.51 8.31 -7.38
C ASP A 431 -12.82 8.12 -8.75
N GLN A 432 -12.99 6.94 -9.33
CA GLN A 432 -12.37 6.59 -10.61
C GLN A 432 -12.72 7.59 -11.73
N ARG A 433 -13.91 8.16 -11.71
CA ARG A 433 -14.38 9.10 -12.75
C ARG A 433 -13.85 10.52 -12.57
N GLY A 434 -12.95 10.74 -11.59
CA GLY A 434 -12.35 12.02 -11.30
C GLY A 434 -13.20 12.96 -10.44
N ARG A 435 -14.25 12.45 -9.78
CA ARG A 435 -14.99 13.24 -8.82
C ARG A 435 -14.23 13.33 -7.51
N LEU A 436 -13.59 14.45 -7.25
CA LEU A 436 -12.88 14.72 -6.01
C LEU A 436 -13.83 15.41 -5.02
N THR A 437 -13.85 14.92 -3.80
CA THR A 437 -14.63 15.47 -2.69
C THR A 437 -13.70 15.83 -1.53
N VAL A 438 -13.87 17.01 -0.97
CA VAL A 438 -13.21 17.47 0.25
C VAL A 438 -14.20 17.39 1.39
N VAL A 439 -13.82 16.73 2.47
CA VAL A 439 -14.66 16.51 3.65
C VAL A 439 -13.98 17.11 4.86
N ARG A 440 -14.70 17.88 5.69
CA ARG A 440 -14.25 18.22 7.04
C ARG A 440 -14.34 17.00 7.90
N ALA A 441 -13.22 16.56 8.47
CA ALA A 441 -13.16 15.40 9.34
C ALA A 441 -13.78 15.69 10.71
N GLY A 442 -14.20 14.63 11.40
CA GLY A 442 -14.74 14.69 12.77
C GLY A 442 -15.81 13.64 13.02
N ARG A 443 -16.30 13.55 14.26
CA ARG A 443 -17.43 12.65 14.61
C ARG A 443 -18.68 12.98 13.81
N THR A 444 -18.89 14.27 13.52
CA THR A 444 -19.89 14.73 12.56
C THR A 444 -19.13 15.38 11.40
N TRP A 445 -18.77 14.55 10.42
CA TRP A 445 -18.10 15.01 9.23
C TRP A 445 -19.08 15.63 8.22
N SER A 446 -18.59 16.53 7.38
CA SER A 446 -19.42 17.21 6.36
C SER A 446 -18.64 17.46 5.07
N VAL A 447 -19.33 17.41 3.94
CA VAL A 447 -18.74 17.75 2.63
C VAL A 447 -18.52 19.27 2.55
N LEU A 448 -17.28 19.68 2.28
CA LEU A 448 -16.89 21.08 2.07
C LEU A 448 -17.05 21.48 0.60
N SER A 449 -16.59 20.61 -0.30
CA SER A 449 -16.67 20.87 -1.74
C SER A 449 -16.60 19.57 -2.54
N SER A 450 -16.99 19.66 -3.81
CA SER A 450 -16.78 18.60 -4.79
C SER A 450 -16.50 19.19 -6.15
N SER A 451 -15.59 18.58 -6.91
CA SER A 451 -15.17 18.99 -8.24
C SER A 451 -14.99 17.79 -9.14
N ASP A 452 -15.14 17.99 -10.46
CA ASP A 452 -14.99 16.94 -11.47
C ASP A 452 -13.78 17.26 -12.34
N PHE A 453 -12.86 16.33 -12.47
CA PHE A 453 -11.68 16.45 -13.33
C PHE A 453 -11.96 16.07 -14.78
N ALA A 454 -13.07 15.41 -15.04
CA ALA A 454 -13.41 14.83 -16.36
C ALA A 454 -12.31 13.89 -16.92
N GLU A 455 -11.51 13.34 -16.05
CA GLU A 455 -10.44 12.40 -16.34
C GLU A 455 -10.46 11.28 -15.28
N ASP A 456 -10.16 10.05 -15.67
CA ASP A 456 -10.10 8.94 -14.71
C ASP A 456 -8.97 9.13 -13.69
N VAL A 457 -9.24 8.72 -12.44
CA VAL A 457 -8.30 8.77 -11.32
C VAL A 457 -8.23 7.41 -10.63
N TYR A 458 -7.05 6.79 -10.66
CA TYR A 458 -6.73 5.56 -9.94
C TYR A 458 -5.76 5.80 -8.79
N ALA A 459 -4.91 6.82 -8.94
CA ALA A 459 -3.86 7.15 -8.01
C ALA A 459 -4.43 7.79 -6.71
N THR A 460 -3.85 7.42 -5.57
CA THR A 460 -4.11 8.10 -4.30
C THR A 460 -3.40 9.46 -4.28
N PRO A 461 -4.04 10.55 -3.88
CA PRO A 461 -3.38 11.86 -3.75
C PRO A 461 -2.21 11.83 -2.77
N ALA A 462 -1.26 12.75 -2.94
CA ALA A 462 -0.18 13.01 -1.98
C ALA A 462 -0.37 14.36 -1.32
N LEU A 463 0.07 14.47 -0.06
CA LEU A 463 0.03 15.70 0.73
C LEU A 463 1.44 16.05 1.18
N ALA A 464 1.91 17.25 0.89
CA ALA A 464 3.22 17.72 1.36
C ALA A 464 3.27 19.24 1.44
N GLU A 465 3.74 19.80 2.57
CA GLU A 465 3.95 21.24 2.80
C GLU A 465 2.79 22.13 2.32
N GLY A 466 1.57 21.85 2.77
CA GLY A 466 0.39 22.64 2.42
C GLY A 466 -0.10 22.47 0.98
N HIS A 467 0.46 21.53 0.22
CA HIS A 467 0.07 21.22 -1.14
C HIS A 467 -0.57 19.85 -1.27
N ILE A 468 -1.45 19.71 -2.28
CA ILE A 468 -2.10 18.47 -2.66
C ILE A 468 -1.71 18.13 -4.09
N TYR A 469 -1.26 16.92 -4.31
CA TYR A 469 -0.89 16.41 -5.63
C TYR A 469 -1.90 15.35 -6.06
N VAL A 470 -2.59 15.59 -7.17
CA VAL A 470 -3.60 14.69 -7.73
C VAL A 470 -3.16 14.26 -9.12
N ARG A 471 -2.99 12.94 -9.31
CA ARG A 471 -2.72 12.36 -10.62
C ARG A 471 -4.01 11.86 -11.24
N THR A 472 -4.32 12.35 -12.42
CA THR A 472 -5.36 11.84 -13.32
C THR A 472 -4.75 10.92 -14.39
N SER A 473 -5.54 10.38 -15.30
CA SER A 473 -5.06 9.55 -16.42
C SER A 473 -4.08 10.27 -17.34
N GLY A 474 -4.21 11.60 -17.49
CA GLY A 474 -3.38 12.40 -18.39
C GLY A 474 -2.51 13.46 -17.72
N HIS A 475 -2.69 13.75 -16.43
CA HIS A 475 -2.02 14.90 -15.82
C HIS A 475 -1.64 14.65 -14.35
N LEU A 476 -0.67 15.44 -13.88
CA LEU A 476 -0.43 15.69 -12.46
C LEU A 476 -0.78 17.15 -12.16
N TYR A 477 -1.59 17.36 -11.13
CA TYR A 477 -1.96 18.68 -10.61
C TYR A 477 -1.30 18.90 -9.25
N CYS A 478 -0.87 20.13 -9.01
CA CYS A 478 -0.52 20.64 -7.69
C CYS A 478 -1.53 21.71 -7.28
N PHE A 479 -2.06 21.59 -6.07
CA PHE A 479 -3.00 22.53 -5.48
C PHE A 479 -2.45 23.13 -4.20
N GLY A 480 -2.76 24.38 -3.94
CA GLY A 480 -2.47 25.08 -2.68
C GLY A 480 -3.61 25.99 -2.29
N ALA A 481 -3.63 26.41 -1.03
CA ALA A 481 -4.56 27.46 -0.62
C ALA A 481 -4.22 28.76 -1.34
N PRO A 482 -5.23 29.58 -1.70
CA PRO A 482 -4.96 30.90 -2.25
C PRO A 482 -4.14 31.72 -1.25
N GLU A 483 -3.08 32.37 -1.74
CA GLU A 483 -2.32 33.33 -0.92
C GLU A 483 -3.30 34.34 -0.29
N LYS A 484 -3.29 34.44 1.04
CA LYS A 484 -4.01 35.52 1.70
C LYS A 484 -3.35 36.82 1.21
N LYS A 485 -3.99 37.50 0.25
CA LYS A 485 -3.59 38.87 -0.09
C LYS A 485 -3.59 39.63 1.23
N GLY A 486 -2.42 40.00 1.71
CA GLY A 486 -2.28 40.82 2.91
C GLY A 486 -3.19 42.05 2.80
N ARG A 487 -3.98 42.22 3.84
CA ARG A 487 -4.75 43.48 4.03
C ARG A 487 -3.82 44.59 4.45
#